data_3b6af56ec8b917f7bf8785bda538b21a
#
_entry.id   3b6af56ec8b917f7bf8785bda538b21a
#
_cell.length_a   1.000
_cell.length_b   1.000
_cell.length_c   1.000
_cell.angle_alpha   90.00
_cell.angle_beta   90.00
_cell.angle_gamma   90.00
#
_symmetry.space_group_name_H-M   'P 1'
#
loop_
_entity.id
_entity.type
_entity.pdbx_description
1 polymer ?
#
loop_
_entity_poly.entity_id
_entity_poly.type
_entity_poly.pdbx_seq_one_letter_code
_entity_poly.pdbx_strand_id
1 'polypeptide(L)'
;MEPLLVGGQPLKYNVHDFAQKIEHEKAKQLSRKLSIPVDIAIINTRFSMNAAMIARTIAVLGLQKLHIIGPKACDMRSSVGSQHYIKIVKPGEINPSTYFNEQRLYPILVEQGGEPLEDFNFKTLIRQGKHICFIMGSESNGLPSEYLIEKFPKITISQYGLVRSLNVQTAASIVMYEFTRQWRHLQLGKI
;
A
#
# COMPACT_ATOMS: atom_id res chain seq x y z
N MET A 1 -27.76 12.19 10.32
CA MET A 1 -27.02 10.94 10.59
C MET A 1 -26.10 11.26 11.76
N GLU A 2 -26.31 10.61 12.89
CA GLU A 2 -25.51 10.84 14.10
C GLU A 2 -24.06 10.44 13.86
N PRO A 3 -23.09 11.19 14.41
CA PRO A 3 -21.69 10.82 14.30
C PRO A 3 -21.48 9.46 14.97
N LEU A 4 -20.72 8.58 14.31
CA LEU A 4 -20.27 7.33 14.92
C LEU A 4 -19.54 7.64 16.23
N LEU A 5 -20.09 7.18 17.34
CA LEU A 5 -19.49 7.37 18.67
C LEU A 5 -18.64 6.15 19.02
N VAL A 6 -17.42 6.39 19.48
CA VAL A 6 -16.59 5.37 20.15
C VAL A 6 -16.38 5.84 21.58
N GLY A 7 -16.86 5.07 22.53
CA GLY A 7 -16.80 5.44 23.94
C GLY A 7 -17.58 6.73 24.28
N GLY A 8 -18.68 7.02 23.57
CA GLY A 8 -19.50 8.21 23.81
C GLY A 8 -18.94 9.52 23.27
N GLN A 9 -17.78 9.49 22.63
CA GLN A 9 -17.15 10.65 21.99
C GLN A 9 -17.30 10.57 20.48
N PRO A 10 -17.55 11.68 19.75
CA PRO A 10 -17.55 11.67 18.30
C PRO A 10 -16.18 11.23 17.79
N LEU A 11 -16.16 10.30 16.83
CA LEU A 11 -14.94 9.89 16.15
C LEU A 11 -14.28 11.13 15.52
N LYS A 12 -13.22 11.63 16.15
CA LYS A 12 -12.34 12.59 15.51
C LYS A 12 -11.54 11.86 14.45
N TYR A 13 -11.95 11.98 13.20
CA TYR A 13 -11.20 11.44 12.08
C TYR A 13 -9.84 12.15 12.02
N ASN A 14 -8.77 11.37 11.87
CA ASN A 14 -7.43 11.90 11.63
C ASN A 14 -7.30 12.38 10.18
N VAL A 15 -8.06 13.44 9.85
CA VAL A 15 -8.07 14.07 8.53
C VAL A 15 -7.65 15.53 8.64
N HIS A 16 -7.19 16.11 7.52
CA HIS A 16 -6.87 17.53 7.46
C HIS A 16 -8.07 18.41 7.82
N ASP A 17 -7.84 19.59 8.36
CA ASP A 17 -8.87 20.51 8.87
C ASP A 17 -9.96 20.83 7.84
N PHE A 18 -9.60 20.98 6.55
CA PHE A 18 -10.57 21.20 5.48
C PHE A 18 -11.53 20.03 5.31
N ALA A 19 -11.08 18.80 5.62
CA ALA A 19 -11.89 17.58 5.47
C ALA A 19 -12.73 17.26 6.71
N GLN A 20 -12.44 17.87 7.86
CA GLN A 20 -13.21 17.67 9.11
C GLN A 20 -14.68 18.13 9.00
N LYS A 21 -14.94 19.10 8.12
CA LYS A 21 -16.29 19.63 7.85
C LYS A 21 -17.04 18.85 6.77
N ILE A 22 -16.39 17.88 6.12
CA ILE A 22 -17.00 17.06 5.07
C ILE A 22 -17.68 15.85 5.72
N GLU A 23 -18.91 15.56 5.31
CA GLU A 23 -19.61 14.35 5.71
C GLU A 23 -18.76 13.11 5.42
N HIS A 24 -18.74 12.15 6.35
CA HIS A 24 -17.84 10.99 6.31
C HIS A 24 -17.91 10.20 4.99
N GLU A 25 -19.10 9.91 4.50
CA GLU A 25 -19.25 9.17 3.22
C GLU A 25 -18.76 9.99 2.01
N LYS A 26 -18.97 11.30 2.02
CA LYS A 26 -18.42 12.20 1.00
C LYS A 26 -16.89 12.26 1.07
N ALA A 27 -16.32 12.29 2.27
CA ALA A 27 -14.87 12.25 2.46
C ALA A 27 -14.26 10.93 1.92
N LYS A 28 -14.91 9.78 2.15
CA LYS A 28 -14.51 8.49 1.57
C LYS A 28 -14.57 8.49 0.04
N GLN A 29 -15.65 9.01 -0.52
CA GLN A 29 -15.82 9.10 -1.98
C GLN A 29 -14.74 10.01 -2.59
N LEU A 30 -14.47 11.15 -1.97
CA LEU A 30 -13.43 12.07 -2.40
C LEU A 30 -12.05 11.43 -2.35
N SER A 31 -11.71 10.74 -1.25
CA SER A 31 -10.45 10.00 -1.11
C SER A 31 -10.25 8.99 -2.24
N ARG A 32 -11.30 8.21 -2.55
CA ARG A 32 -11.25 7.23 -3.66
C ARG A 32 -11.11 7.89 -5.03
N LYS A 33 -11.80 9.00 -5.26
CA LYS A 33 -11.75 9.73 -6.55
C LYS A 33 -10.40 10.35 -6.81
N LEU A 34 -9.72 10.81 -5.76
CA LEU A 34 -8.41 11.47 -5.84
C LEU A 34 -7.25 10.49 -5.72
N SER A 35 -7.51 9.20 -5.51
CA SER A 35 -6.46 8.23 -5.25
C SER A 35 -5.59 7.95 -6.47
N ILE A 36 -4.30 7.80 -6.22
CA ILE A 36 -3.31 7.36 -7.19
C ILE A 36 -3.50 5.84 -7.42
N PRO A 37 -3.49 5.33 -8.66
CA PRO A 37 -3.75 3.93 -8.97
C PRO A 37 -2.56 3.04 -8.60
N VAL A 38 -2.32 2.89 -7.32
CA VAL A 38 -1.30 2.00 -6.72
C VAL A 38 -1.90 1.25 -5.56
N ASP A 39 -1.66 -0.04 -5.56
CA ASP A 39 -2.04 -0.94 -4.49
C ASP A 39 -0.79 -1.48 -3.78
N ILE A 40 -0.95 -1.88 -2.54
CA ILE A 40 0.07 -2.61 -1.77
C ILE A 40 -0.50 -3.97 -1.40
N ALA A 41 0.28 -5.02 -1.63
CA ALA A 41 -0.02 -6.37 -1.16
C ALA A 41 1.00 -6.78 -0.10
N ILE A 42 0.51 -7.25 1.05
CA ILE A 42 1.33 -7.82 2.10
C ILE A 42 0.97 -9.29 2.27
N ILE A 43 1.99 -10.15 2.40
CA ILE A 43 1.80 -11.59 2.41
C ILE A 43 2.14 -12.14 3.78
N ASN A 44 1.20 -12.91 4.34
CA ASN A 44 1.40 -13.65 5.59
C ASN A 44 2.02 -12.83 6.73
N THR A 45 1.64 -11.55 6.85
CA THR A 45 2.20 -10.68 7.89
C THR A 45 2.03 -11.30 9.28
N ARG A 46 3.11 -11.35 10.02
CA ARG A 46 3.14 -11.89 11.39
C ARG A 46 2.51 -10.91 12.39
N PHE A 47 2.74 -9.64 12.16
CA PHE A 47 2.30 -8.58 13.06
C PHE A 47 1.21 -7.73 12.42
N SER A 48 -0.01 -7.83 12.93
CA SER A 48 -1.16 -7.07 12.43
C SER A 48 -0.94 -5.54 12.46
N MET A 49 -0.12 -5.06 13.40
CA MET A 49 0.26 -3.66 13.48
C MET A 49 0.91 -3.15 12.18
N ASN A 50 1.75 -3.96 11.52
CA ASN A 50 2.38 -3.58 10.26
C ASN A 50 1.33 -3.31 9.18
N ALA A 51 0.31 -4.16 9.07
CA ALA A 51 -0.80 -3.95 8.13
C ALA A 51 -1.55 -2.65 8.41
N ALA A 52 -1.82 -2.36 9.68
CA ALA A 52 -2.51 -1.13 10.09
C ALA A 52 -1.69 0.14 9.78
N MET A 53 -0.38 0.09 10.02
CA MET A 53 0.53 1.21 9.72
C MET A 53 0.71 1.41 8.21
N ILE A 54 0.78 0.33 7.42
CA ILE A 54 0.77 0.41 5.96
C ILE A 54 -0.53 1.05 5.46
N ALA A 55 -1.69 0.63 6.00
CA ALA A 55 -2.98 1.23 5.66
C ALA A 55 -3.00 2.75 5.92
N ARG A 56 -2.40 3.18 7.03
CA ARG A 56 -2.26 4.60 7.35
C ARG A 56 -1.39 5.34 6.33
N THR A 57 -0.25 4.77 5.95
CA THR A 57 0.63 5.36 4.93
C THR A 57 -0.06 5.44 3.57
N ILE A 58 -0.78 4.40 3.15
CA ILE A 58 -1.61 4.39 1.93
C ILE A 58 -2.59 5.56 1.94
N ALA A 59 -3.32 5.75 3.04
CA ALA A 59 -4.30 6.84 3.16
C ALA A 59 -3.64 8.23 3.11
N VAL A 60 -2.50 8.41 3.80
CA VAL A 60 -1.75 9.68 3.84
C VAL A 60 -1.19 10.04 2.46
N LEU A 61 -0.67 9.08 1.73
CA LEU A 61 -0.10 9.31 0.39
C LEU A 61 -1.16 9.34 -0.73
N GLY A 62 -2.42 9.03 -0.41
CA GLY A 62 -3.53 9.02 -1.37
C GLY A 62 -3.45 7.86 -2.35
N LEU A 63 -3.00 6.67 -1.91
CA LEU A 63 -3.01 5.45 -2.70
C LEU A 63 -4.35 4.71 -2.56
N GLN A 64 -4.55 3.61 -3.32
CA GLN A 64 -5.89 3.04 -3.43
C GLN A 64 -6.20 1.93 -2.42
N LYS A 65 -5.40 0.84 -2.42
CA LYS A 65 -5.82 -0.37 -1.74
C LYS A 65 -4.67 -1.03 -0.98
N LEU A 66 -5.07 -1.76 0.06
CA LEU A 66 -4.22 -2.72 0.75
C LEU A 66 -4.80 -4.12 0.55
N HIS A 67 -4.03 -5.02 -0.04
CA HIS A 67 -4.33 -6.44 -0.12
C HIS A 67 -3.60 -7.16 1.02
N ILE A 68 -4.35 -7.80 1.91
CA ILE A 68 -3.81 -8.62 3.01
C ILE A 68 -4.00 -10.07 2.60
N ILE A 69 -2.93 -10.70 2.12
CA ILE A 69 -2.93 -12.04 1.56
C ILE A 69 -2.49 -13.03 2.64
N GLY A 70 -3.20 -14.14 2.73
CA GLY A 70 -2.97 -15.20 3.71
C GLY A 70 -4.08 -15.28 4.77
N PRO A 71 -4.01 -16.31 5.64
CA PRO A 71 -5.14 -16.70 6.51
C PRO A 71 -5.33 -15.81 7.73
N LYS A 72 -4.36 -14.96 8.09
CA LYS A 72 -4.36 -14.23 9.36
C LYS A 72 -5.29 -13.02 9.36
N ALA A 73 -6.09 -12.90 10.41
CA ALA A 73 -6.79 -11.66 10.72
C ALA A 73 -5.81 -10.57 11.13
N CYS A 74 -6.06 -9.34 10.68
CA CYS A 74 -5.27 -8.18 11.04
C CYS A 74 -6.09 -7.21 11.89
N ASP A 75 -5.52 -6.82 13.02
CA ASP A 75 -6.06 -5.76 13.86
C ASP A 75 -5.68 -4.40 13.27
N MET A 76 -6.69 -3.61 12.92
CA MET A 76 -6.51 -2.32 12.25
C MET A 76 -6.54 -1.12 13.22
N ARG A 77 -6.58 -1.33 14.54
CA ARG A 77 -6.65 -0.23 15.54
C ARG A 77 -5.49 0.76 15.39
N SER A 78 -4.29 0.28 15.10
CA SER A 78 -3.11 1.13 14.91
C SER A 78 -3.18 2.03 13.66
N SER A 79 -4.14 1.84 12.76
CA SER A 79 -4.34 2.73 11.61
C SER A 79 -5.04 4.04 11.98
N VAL A 80 -5.57 4.15 13.21
CA VAL A 80 -6.20 5.37 13.76
C VAL A 80 -7.28 5.93 12.82
N GLY A 81 -8.17 5.05 12.32
CA GLY A 81 -9.28 5.40 11.44
C GLY A 81 -8.91 5.53 9.95
N SER A 82 -7.63 5.54 9.57
CA SER A 82 -7.20 5.68 8.17
C SER A 82 -7.74 4.57 7.25
N GLN A 83 -7.99 3.37 7.81
CA GLN A 83 -8.55 2.24 7.08
C GLN A 83 -9.93 2.52 6.46
N HIS A 84 -10.64 3.54 6.92
CA HIS A 84 -11.94 3.93 6.37
C HIS A 84 -11.84 4.68 5.04
N TYR A 85 -10.68 5.26 4.72
CA TYR A 85 -10.45 6.06 3.53
C TYR A 85 -9.80 5.30 2.37
N ILE A 86 -9.39 4.05 2.59
CA ILE A 86 -8.83 3.17 1.59
C ILE A 86 -9.68 1.92 1.42
N LYS A 87 -9.42 1.11 0.41
CA LYS A 87 -10.03 -0.21 0.27
C LYS A 87 -9.08 -1.27 0.82
N ILE A 88 -9.55 -2.07 1.78
CA ILE A 88 -8.84 -3.25 2.27
C ILE A 88 -9.46 -4.49 1.64
N VAL A 89 -8.62 -5.32 1.03
CA VAL A 89 -9.00 -6.58 0.38
C VAL A 89 -8.32 -7.73 1.12
N LYS A 90 -9.08 -8.75 1.48
CA LYS A 90 -8.59 -9.95 2.17
C LYS A 90 -9.00 -11.18 1.36
N PRO A 91 -8.21 -11.53 0.32
CA PRO A 91 -8.59 -12.64 -0.57
C PRO A 91 -8.36 -14.03 0.05
N GLY A 92 -7.68 -14.12 1.20
CA GLY A 92 -7.18 -15.39 1.73
C GLY A 92 -5.88 -15.81 1.05
N GLU A 93 -5.69 -17.12 0.86
CA GLU A 93 -4.60 -17.65 0.06
C GLU A 93 -4.92 -17.51 -1.43
N ILE A 94 -3.91 -17.20 -2.23
CA ILE A 94 -4.08 -16.94 -3.66
C ILE A 94 -3.00 -17.66 -4.47
N ASN A 95 -3.31 -17.90 -5.75
CA ASN A 95 -2.29 -18.10 -6.77
C ASN A 95 -1.87 -16.72 -7.28
N PRO A 96 -0.57 -16.33 -7.20
CA PRO A 96 -0.13 -14.97 -7.51
C PRO A 96 -0.44 -14.56 -8.95
N SER A 97 -0.07 -15.38 -9.93
CA SER A 97 -0.24 -15.08 -11.34
C SER A 97 -1.70 -14.83 -11.70
N THR A 98 -2.59 -15.75 -11.27
CA THR A 98 -4.03 -15.64 -11.53
C THR A 98 -4.62 -14.41 -10.84
N TYR A 99 -4.32 -14.22 -9.56
CA TYR A 99 -4.92 -13.16 -8.76
C TYR A 99 -4.60 -11.76 -9.30
N PHE A 100 -3.31 -11.45 -9.53
CA PHE A 100 -2.92 -10.12 -10.00
C PHE A 100 -3.44 -9.85 -11.42
N ASN A 101 -3.50 -10.88 -12.29
CA ASN A 101 -4.07 -10.76 -13.62
C ASN A 101 -5.58 -10.46 -13.57
N GLU A 102 -6.36 -11.21 -12.80
CA GLU A 102 -7.79 -10.99 -12.62
C GLU A 102 -8.10 -9.61 -12.05
N GLN A 103 -7.28 -9.12 -11.11
CA GLN A 103 -7.40 -7.78 -10.55
C GLN A 103 -6.87 -6.69 -11.50
N ARG A 104 -6.31 -7.04 -12.66
CA ARG A 104 -5.66 -6.14 -13.63
C ARG A 104 -4.55 -5.30 -13.00
N LEU A 105 -3.81 -5.88 -12.10
CA LEU A 105 -2.70 -5.26 -11.41
C LEU A 105 -1.38 -5.61 -12.10
N TYR A 106 -0.44 -4.67 -12.07
CA TYR A 106 0.94 -4.88 -12.49
C TYR A 106 1.80 -5.13 -11.25
N PRO A 107 2.13 -6.39 -10.93
CA PRO A 107 2.86 -6.74 -9.72
C PRO A 107 4.33 -6.33 -9.82
N ILE A 108 4.87 -5.77 -8.74
CA ILE A 108 6.30 -5.50 -8.55
C ILE A 108 6.69 -6.05 -7.18
N LEU A 109 7.64 -6.97 -7.16
CA LEU A 109 8.16 -7.54 -5.92
C LEU A 109 9.10 -6.55 -5.24
N VAL A 110 8.95 -6.38 -3.93
CA VAL A 110 9.89 -5.62 -3.10
C VAL A 110 10.70 -6.62 -2.29
N GLU A 111 11.91 -6.95 -2.77
CA GLU A 111 12.76 -7.99 -2.21
C GLU A 111 14.23 -7.72 -2.53
N GLN A 112 15.14 -8.32 -1.77
CA GLN A 112 16.57 -8.22 -2.03
C GLN A 112 16.96 -8.78 -3.41
N GLY A 113 18.02 -8.20 -4.00
CA GLY A 113 18.54 -8.61 -5.31
C GLY A 113 17.64 -8.18 -6.49
N GLY A 114 16.76 -7.21 -6.29
CA GLY A 114 16.06 -6.48 -7.36
C GLY A 114 16.86 -5.31 -7.90
N GLU A 115 16.27 -4.58 -8.85
CA GLU A 115 16.79 -3.29 -9.30
C GLU A 115 16.73 -2.27 -8.15
N PRO A 116 17.78 -1.48 -7.88
CA PRO A 116 17.74 -0.46 -6.84
C PRO A 116 16.55 0.49 -7.01
N LEU A 117 15.83 0.76 -5.93
CA LEU A 117 14.65 1.61 -5.97
C LEU A 117 14.96 3.03 -6.47
N GLU A 118 16.12 3.54 -6.11
CA GLU A 118 16.63 4.85 -6.53
C GLU A 118 16.85 4.96 -8.03
N ASP A 119 17.15 3.85 -8.71
CA ASP A 119 17.38 3.78 -10.15
C ASP A 119 16.09 3.39 -10.93
N PHE A 120 15.11 2.81 -10.25
CA PHE A 120 13.90 2.29 -10.88
C PHE A 120 12.99 3.40 -11.40
N ASN A 121 12.74 3.39 -12.71
CA ASN A 121 11.95 4.42 -13.36
C ASN A 121 10.47 4.03 -13.53
N PHE A 122 9.64 4.43 -12.58
CA PHE A 122 8.19 4.20 -12.64
C PHE A 122 7.47 4.97 -13.75
N LYS A 123 8.09 6.04 -14.30
CA LYS A 123 7.44 6.93 -15.29
C LYS A 123 6.96 6.19 -16.52
N THR A 124 7.71 5.17 -16.96
CA THR A 124 7.32 4.34 -18.11
C THR A 124 6.03 3.58 -17.84
N LEU A 125 5.93 2.91 -16.71
CA LEU A 125 4.74 2.17 -16.30
C LEU A 125 3.52 3.09 -16.09
N ILE A 126 3.75 4.25 -15.48
CA ILE A 126 2.72 5.27 -15.28
C ILE A 126 2.17 5.78 -16.62
N ARG A 127 3.04 6.07 -17.60
CA ARG A 127 2.62 6.50 -18.95
C ARG A 127 1.85 5.42 -19.71
N GLN A 128 2.15 4.16 -19.46
CA GLN A 128 1.42 3.01 -20.00
C GLN A 128 0.07 2.77 -19.31
N GLY A 129 -0.28 3.57 -18.30
CA GLY A 129 -1.53 3.39 -17.53
C GLY A 129 -1.54 2.14 -16.66
N LYS A 130 -0.38 1.60 -16.30
CA LYS A 130 -0.31 0.41 -15.44
C LYS A 130 -0.78 0.72 -14.02
N HIS A 131 -1.66 -0.12 -13.49
CA HIS A 131 -2.06 -0.09 -12.08
C HIS A 131 -1.08 -0.98 -11.29
N ILE A 132 -0.10 -0.35 -10.67
CA ILE A 132 0.99 -1.05 -9.99
C ILE A 132 0.50 -1.61 -8.64
N CYS A 133 0.94 -2.82 -8.31
CA CYS A 133 0.80 -3.41 -6.99
C CYS A 133 2.18 -3.80 -6.45
N PHE A 134 2.64 -3.12 -5.41
CA PHE A 134 3.87 -3.51 -4.72
C PHE A 134 3.59 -4.68 -3.78
N ILE A 135 4.38 -5.75 -3.92
CA ILE A 135 4.22 -6.98 -3.16
C ILE A 135 5.33 -7.07 -2.11
N MET A 136 4.92 -7.06 -0.84
CA MET A 136 5.78 -7.12 0.33
C MET A 136 5.73 -8.51 0.95
N GLY A 137 6.87 -9.10 1.22
CA GLY A 137 6.98 -10.38 1.91
C GLY A 137 6.68 -10.27 3.42
N SER A 138 6.60 -11.42 4.08
CA SER A 138 6.46 -11.49 5.53
C SER A 138 7.76 -11.10 6.24
N GLU A 139 7.65 -10.68 7.50
CA GLU A 139 8.79 -10.25 8.32
C GLU A 139 9.79 -11.36 8.60
N SER A 140 9.35 -12.61 8.61
CA SER A 140 10.18 -13.76 8.95
C SER A 140 10.79 -14.45 7.74
N ASN A 141 10.00 -14.61 6.67
CA ASN A 141 10.32 -15.51 5.57
C ASN A 141 10.44 -14.79 4.22
N GLY A 142 10.25 -13.46 4.18
CA GLY A 142 10.22 -12.72 2.92
C GLY A 142 9.03 -13.13 2.04
N LEU A 143 9.25 -13.13 0.74
CA LEU A 143 8.26 -13.58 -0.26
C LEU A 143 8.28 -15.09 -0.38
N PRO A 144 7.10 -15.76 -0.41
CA PRO A 144 7.00 -17.18 -0.71
C PRO A 144 7.55 -17.53 -2.11
N SER A 145 8.04 -18.76 -2.26
CA SER A 145 8.70 -19.22 -3.50
C SER A 145 7.81 -19.09 -4.75
N GLU A 146 6.51 -19.27 -4.61
CA GLU A 146 5.56 -19.12 -5.72
C GLU A 146 5.52 -17.71 -6.32
N TYR A 147 5.84 -16.66 -5.52
CA TYR A 147 5.98 -15.29 -6.03
C TYR A 147 7.32 -15.07 -6.72
N LEU A 148 8.37 -15.75 -6.27
CA LEU A 148 9.72 -15.62 -6.84
C LEU A 148 9.87 -16.38 -8.17
N ILE A 149 9.09 -17.44 -8.38
CA ILE A 149 9.03 -18.21 -9.64
C ILE A 149 8.37 -17.38 -10.74
N GLU A 150 7.37 -16.56 -10.39
CA GLU A 150 6.75 -15.64 -11.34
C GLU A 150 7.79 -14.60 -11.78
N LYS A 151 7.88 -14.35 -13.06
CA LYS A 151 8.82 -13.38 -13.64
C LYS A 151 8.34 -11.93 -13.45
N PHE A 152 7.88 -11.62 -12.25
CA PHE A 152 7.51 -10.24 -11.93
C PHE A 152 8.75 -9.35 -11.78
N PRO A 153 8.68 -8.08 -12.19
CA PRO A 153 9.74 -7.12 -11.88
C PRO A 153 10.02 -7.08 -10.39
N LYS A 154 11.28 -6.92 -10.03
CA LYS A 154 11.72 -6.89 -8.65
C LYS A 154 12.56 -5.65 -8.40
N ILE A 155 12.23 -4.94 -7.33
CA ILE A 155 12.97 -3.78 -6.83
C ILE A 155 13.53 -4.06 -5.43
N THR A 156 14.62 -3.40 -5.10
CA THR A 156 15.24 -3.48 -3.78
C THR A 156 15.48 -2.10 -3.20
N ILE A 157 15.37 -1.97 -1.88
CA ILE A 157 15.82 -0.78 -1.16
C ILE A 157 17.26 -1.02 -0.79
N SER A 158 18.17 -0.17 -1.30
CA SER A 158 19.60 -0.28 -1.03
C SER A 158 19.88 -0.17 0.47
N GLN A 159 20.69 -1.11 0.99
CA GLN A 159 21.00 -1.22 2.42
C GLN A 159 22.51 -1.11 2.61
N TYR A 160 22.94 -0.14 3.41
CA TYR A 160 24.36 0.16 3.65
C TYR A 160 24.81 -0.20 5.07
N GLY A 161 23.89 -0.67 5.91
CA GLY A 161 24.17 -1.03 7.29
C GLY A 161 24.42 -2.53 7.47
N LEU A 162 24.72 -2.94 8.71
CA LEU A 162 24.96 -4.33 9.07
C LEU A 162 23.68 -5.14 9.30
N VAL A 163 22.55 -4.48 9.47
CA VAL A 163 21.25 -5.16 9.67
C VAL A 163 20.67 -5.56 8.33
N ARG A 164 20.31 -6.84 8.20
CA ARG A 164 19.97 -7.48 6.92
C ARG A 164 18.62 -7.07 6.30
N SER A 165 17.71 -6.48 7.08
CA SER A 165 16.37 -6.18 6.58
C SER A 165 15.70 -5.03 7.32
N LEU A 166 14.85 -4.29 6.61
CA LEU A 166 13.93 -3.32 7.17
C LEU A 166 12.65 -4.00 7.68
N ASN A 167 11.98 -3.35 8.63
CA ASN A 167 10.59 -3.71 8.93
C ASN A 167 9.73 -3.53 7.67
N VAL A 168 8.77 -4.45 7.44
CA VAL A 168 7.93 -4.45 6.22
C VAL A 168 7.12 -3.16 6.06
N GLN A 169 6.64 -2.57 7.14
CA GLN A 169 5.93 -1.28 7.10
C GLN A 169 6.86 -0.15 6.66
N THR A 170 8.11 -0.14 7.17
CA THR A 170 9.12 0.85 6.78
C THR A 170 9.48 0.70 5.30
N ALA A 171 9.75 -0.52 4.85
CA ALA A 171 10.03 -0.80 3.44
C ALA A 171 8.87 -0.36 2.53
N ALA A 172 7.63 -0.72 2.89
CA ALA A 172 6.45 -0.30 2.15
C ALA A 172 6.33 1.23 2.08
N SER A 173 6.61 1.94 3.18
CA SER A 173 6.53 3.40 3.22
C SER A 173 7.56 4.07 2.31
N ILE A 174 8.78 3.55 2.25
CA ILE A 174 9.85 4.05 1.37
C ILE A 174 9.45 3.88 -0.10
N VAL A 175 8.99 2.69 -0.49
CA VAL A 175 8.58 2.40 -1.87
C VAL A 175 7.37 3.24 -2.28
N MET A 176 6.37 3.35 -1.42
CA MET A 176 5.18 4.18 -1.67
C MET A 176 5.55 5.65 -1.85
N TYR A 177 6.45 6.18 -1.01
CA TYR A 177 6.90 7.56 -1.11
C TYR A 177 7.63 7.83 -2.42
N GLU A 178 8.59 6.97 -2.80
CA GLU A 178 9.36 7.12 -4.04
C GLU A 178 8.46 7.05 -5.28
N PHE A 179 7.53 6.09 -5.32
CA PHE A 179 6.54 6.05 -6.39
C PHE A 179 5.72 7.33 -6.48
N THR A 180 5.18 7.79 -5.32
CA THR A 180 4.35 9.01 -5.25
C THR A 180 5.13 10.25 -5.69
N ARG A 181 6.41 10.33 -5.35
CA ARG A 181 7.31 11.38 -5.79
C ARG A 181 7.43 11.41 -7.32
N GLN A 182 7.71 10.25 -7.94
CA GLN A 182 7.80 10.16 -9.40
C GLN A 182 6.46 10.43 -10.10
N TRP A 183 5.36 9.94 -9.53
CA TRP A 183 4.00 10.21 -10.02
C TRP A 183 3.71 11.71 -10.06
N ARG A 184 3.92 12.42 -8.96
CA ARG A 184 3.66 13.86 -8.85
C ARG A 184 4.50 14.66 -9.83
N HIS A 185 5.78 14.33 -9.98
CA HIS A 185 6.64 14.98 -10.97
C HIS A 185 6.10 14.83 -12.41
N LEU A 186 5.54 13.69 -12.75
CA LEU A 186 4.91 13.49 -14.07
C LEU A 186 3.64 14.31 -14.24
N GLN A 187 2.85 14.52 -13.19
CA GLN A 187 1.62 15.30 -13.27
C GLN A 187 1.93 16.80 -13.35
N LEU A 188 2.88 17.28 -12.58
CA LEU A 188 3.31 18.69 -12.59
C LEU A 188 4.00 19.09 -13.89
N GLY A 189 4.70 18.19 -14.55
CA GLY A 189 5.32 18.43 -15.85
C GLY A 189 4.35 18.43 -17.05
N LYS A 190 3.03 18.25 -16.78
CA LYS A 190 1.97 18.34 -17.79
C LYS A 190 1.18 19.66 -17.72
N ILE A 191 1.54 20.55 -16.80
CA ILE A 191 1.03 21.92 -16.68
C ILE A 191 2.08 22.84 -17.30
#